data_5308f6f6079028717bf0e95f431c0b30
#
_entry.id   5308f6f6079028717bf0e95f431c0b30
#
_cell.length_a   1.000
_cell.length_b   1.000
_cell.length_c   1.000
_cell.angle_alpha   90.00
_cell.angle_beta   90.00
_cell.angle_gamma   90.00
#
_symmetry.space_group_name_H-M   'P 1'
#
loop_
_entity.id
_entity.type
_entity.pdbx_description
1 polymer ?
#
loop_
_entity_poly.entity_id
_entity_poly.type
_entity_poly.pdbx_seq_one_letter_code
_entity_poly.pdbx_strand_id
1 'polypeptide(L)'
;LGDAYAPFSVTDDPNRPTFQVPNIGLADEAETRRLSDRIALRKSLDTLERAFDREGELGALDEFEAQAATLLTNPQTRDAFDLSKEDAATRDRYGRNRWGQQLLLARRLVEAGVEIITSNLTGPLCGRVNNWDDHAVNQHQFEALRFRMPTYDRAFSALIEDIYARGLDKRVL
;
A
#
# COMPACT_ATOMS: atom_id res chain seq x y z
N LEU A 1 18.64 10.50 0.98
CA LEU A 1 18.40 9.09 1.35
C LEU A 1 18.53 8.14 0.14
N GLY A 2 18.34 8.57 -1.12
CA GLY A 2 18.47 7.76 -2.34
C GLY A 2 17.34 6.75 -2.58
N ASP A 3 17.39 6.07 -3.74
CA ASP A 3 16.34 5.16 -4.21
C ASP A 3 16.14 3.91 -3.32
N ALA A 4 17.17 3.54 -2.53
CA ALA A 4 17.08 2.41 -1.60
C ALA A 4 16.02 2.59 -0.49
N TYR A 5 15.64 3.85 -0.21
CA TYR A 5 14.64 4.20 0.79
C TYR A 5 13.32 4.67 0.18
N ALA A 6 13.14 4.48 -1.13
CA ALA A 6 11.89 4.83 -1.78
C ALA A 6 10.75 3.93 -1.26
N PRO A 7 9.58 4.51 -0.94
CA PRO A 7 8.45 3.71 -0.47
C PRO A 7 7.94 2.81 -1.59
N PHE A 8 7.45 1.65 -1.23
CA PHE A 8 6.74 0.79 -2.17
C PHE A 8 5.45 1.49 -2.62
N SER A 9 5.28 1.68 -3.92
CA SER A 9 4.19 2.46 -4.48
C SER A 9 3.22 1.59 -5.27
N VAL A 10 1.93 1.70 -4.95
CA VAL A 10 0.83 1.10 -5.70
C VAL A 10 0.15 2.20 -6.51
N THR A 11 0.32 2.17 -7.82
CA THR A 11 -0.17 3.21 -8.73
C THR A 11 -1.50 2.86 -9.39
N ASP A 12 -1.82 1.57 -9.50
CA ASP A 12 -3.07 1.12 -10.11
C ASP A 12 -4.28 1.37 -9.21
N ASP A 13 -5.47 1.39 -9.82
CA ASP A 13 -6.73 1.63 -9.13
C ASP A 13 -7.27 0.34 -8.50
N PRO A 14 -7.32 0.24 -7.16
CA PRO A 14 -7.80 -0.96 -6.47
C PRO A 14 -9.30 -1.27 -6.74
N ASN A 15 -10.03 -0.34 -7.32
CA ASN A 15 -11.42 -0.58 -7.69
C ASN A 15 -11.58 -1.36 -9.00
N ARG A 16 -10.53 -1.46 -9.81
CA ARG A 16 -10.60 -2.18 -11.09
C ARG A 16 -10.71 -3.69 -10.88
N PRO A 17 -11.52 -4.39 -11.68
CA PRO A 17 -11.58 -5.86 -11.63
C PRO A 17 -10.24 -6.54 -11.93
N THR A 18 -9.39 -5.86 -12.70
CA THR A 18 -8.05 -6.32 -13.11
C THR A 18 -6.94 -5.83 -12.19
N PHE A 19 -7.29 -5.24 -11.03
CA PHE A 19 -6.30 -4.73 -10.10
C PHE A 19 -5.32 -5.82 -9.68
N GLN A 20 -4.07 -5.60 -9.94
CA GLN A 20 -2.95 -6.43 -9.51
C GLN A 20 -1.78 -5.55 -9.15
N VAL A 21 -1.03 -5.94 -8.15
CA VAL A 21 0.19 -5.26 -7.77
C VAL A 21 1.37 -6.02 -8.34
N PRO A 22 2.10 -5.47 -9.33
CA PRO A 22 3.26 -6.12 -9.92
C PRO A 22 4.29 -6.49 -8.84
N ASN A 23 4.92 -7.64 -9.01
CA ASN A 23 5.98 -8.13 -8.13
C ASN A 23 5.58 -8.45 -6.68
N ILE A 24 4.31 -8.37 -6.33
CA ILE A 24 3.80 -8.92 -5.07
C ILE A 24 3.20 -10.30 -5.35
N GLY A 25 3.80 -11.28 -4.73
CA GLY A 25 3.48 -12.67 -4.95
C GLY A 25 4.37 -13.25 -6.04
N LEU A 26 5.48 -13.77 -5.61
CA LEU A 26 6.22 -14.69 -6.45
C LEU A 26 5.25 -15.83 -6.79
N ALA A 27 5.03 -16.06 -8.08
CA ALA A 27 3.91 -16.87 -8.57
C ALA A 27 4.03 -18.36 -8.17
N ASP A 28 5.25 -18.80 -7.82
CA ASP A 28 5.50 -20.17 -7.38
C ASP A 28 6.66 -20.29 -6.38
N GLU A 29 6.79 -21.49 -5.80
CA GLU A 29 7.89 -21.83 -4.89
C GLU A 29 9.27 -21.71 -5.54
N ALA A 30 9.37 -21.89 -6.86
CA ALA A 30 10.64 -21.79 -7.56
C ALA A 30 11.11 -20.34 -7.64
N GLU A 31 10.22 -19.38 -7.83
CA GLU A 31 10.54 -17.96 -7.81
C GLU A 31 10.92 -17.48 -6.39
N THR A 32 10.20 -17.96 -5.38
CA THR A 32 10.54 -17.69 -3.97
C THR A 32 11.95 -18.22 -3.64
N ARG A 33 12.26 -19.44 -4.09
CA ARG A 33 13.59 -20.04 -3.90
C ARG A 33 14.66 -19.25 -4.63
N ARG A 34 14.43 -18.85 -5.89
CA ARG A 34 15.37 -18.02 -6.66
C ARG A 34 15.64 -16.67 -5.99
N LEU A 35 14.62 -16.04 -5.40
CA LEU A 35 14.79 -14.78 -4.65
C LEU A 35 15.67 -15.05 -3.41
N SER A 36 15.38 -16.09 -2.65
CA SER A 36 16.18 -16.46 -1.47
C SER A 36 17.63 -16.75 -1.84
N ASP A 37 17.86 -17.49 -2.93
CA ASP A 37 19.21 -17.80 -3.43
C ASP A 37 19.95 -16.53 -3.87
N ARG A 38 19.27 -15.58 -4.52
CA ARG A 38 19.85 -14.30 -4.90
C ARG A 38 20.23 -13.45 -3.69
N ILE A 39 19.36 -13.39 -2.68
CA ILE A 39 19.64 -12.67 -1.42
C ILE A 39 20.85 -13.31 -0.70
N ALA A 40 20.89 -14.66 -0.63
CA ALA A 40 22.01 -15.37 -0.02
C ALA A 40 23.32 -15.15 -0.79
N LEU A 41 23.28 -15.20 -2.13
CA LEU A 41 24.45 -14.93 -2.97
C LEU A 41 24.95 -13.48 -2.79
N ARG A 42 24.05 -12.52 -2.79
CA ARG A 42 24.39 -11.12 -2.54
C ARG A 42 25.05 -10.96 -1.18
N LYS A 43 24.45 -11.50 -0.10
CA LYS A 43 25.05 -11.47 1.25
C LYS A 43 26.46 -12.08 1.28
N SER A 44 26.71 -13.14 0.52
CA SER A 44 28.03 -13.76 0.45
C SER A 44 29.07 -12.89 -0.28
N LEU A 45 28.65 -12.09 -1.28
CA LEU A 45 29.49 -11.13 -1.97
C LEU A 45 29.76 -9.88 -1.11
N ASP A 46 28.72 -9.38 -0.43
CA ASP A 46 28.81 -8.22 0.47
C ASP A 46 29.71 -8.48 1.69
N THR A 47 29.92 -9.73 2.09
CA THR A 47 30.88 -10.05 3.16
C THR A 47 32.31 -9.68 2.82
N LEU A 48 32.66 -9.59 1.55
CA LEU A 48 33.99 -9.13 1.09
C LEU A 48 34.10 -7.60 1.16
N GLU A 49 33.03 -6.86 0.90
CA GLU A 49 33.02 -5.39 0.98
C GLU A 49 32.93 -4.88 2.43
N ARG A 50 32.24 -5.61 3.32
CA ARG A 50 32.09 -5.25 4.75
C ARG A 50 33.37 -5.24 5.55
N ALA A 51 34.42 -5.93 5.10
CA ALA A 51 35.72 -5.82 5.72
C ALA A 51 36.28 -4.39 5.68
N PHE A 52 35.67 -3.50 4.88
CA PHE A 52 36.04 -2.10 4.70
C PHE A 52 35.01 -1.10 5.24
N ASP A 53 33.80 -1.57 5.66
CA ASP A 53 32.75 -0.70 6.21
C ASP A 53 33.08 -0.34 7.69
N ARG A 54 33.56 0.88 7.87
CA ARG A 54 33.94 1.41 9.22
C ARG A 54 32.77 2.08 9.94
N GLU A 55 31.63 2.35 9.28
CA GLU A 55 30.55 3.19 9.81
C GLU A 55 29.24 2.43 10.11
N GLY A 56 29.15 1.15 9.75
CA GLY A 56 27.97 0.30 10.05
C GLY A 56 26.70 0.65 9.27
N GLU A 57 26.79 1.53 8.27
CA GLU A 57 25.63 1.92 7.43
C GLU A 57 25.07 0.77 6.59
N LEU A 58 25.92 -0.16 6.16
CA LEU A 58 25.52 -1.33 5.40
C LEU A 58 24.69 -2.31 6.22
N GLY A 59 24.90 -2.38 7.54
CA GLY A 59 24.11 -3.23 8.43
C GLY A 59 22.65 -2.81 8.52
N ALA A 60 22.35 -1.51 8.56
CA ALA A 60 20.99 -0.99 8.56
C ALA A 60 20.27 -1.23 7.22
N LEU A 61 20.99 -1.10 6.10
CA LEU A 61 20.44 -1.37 4.76
C LEU A 61 20.02 -2.84 4.63
N ASP A 62 20.79 -3.76 5.18
CA ASP A 62 20.48 -5.19 5.16
C ASP A 62 19.21 -5.54 5.95
N GLU A 63 18.98 -4.89 7.09
CA GLU A 63 17.77 -5.09 7.87
C GLU A 63 16.53 -4.63 7.09
N PHE A 64 16.58 -3.47 6.45
CA PHE A 64 15.47 -2.98 5.61
C PHE A 64 15.22 -3.88 4.40
N GLU A 65 16.25 -4.37 3.74
CA GLU A 65 16.10 -5.30 2.62
C GLU A 65 15.53 -6.65 3.06
N ALA A 66 15.96 -7.16 4.20
CA ALA A 66 15.43 -8.39 4.77
C ALA A 66 13.94 -8.23 5.17
N GLN A 67 13.58 -7.08 5.73
CA GLN A 67 12.18 -6.75 6.04
C GLN A 67 11.35 -6.61 4.76
N ALA A 68 11.84 -5.91 3.75
CA ALA A 68 11.17 -5.78 2.46
C ALA A 68 10.98 -7.14 1.78
N ALA A 69 12.01 -7.99 1.77
CA ALA A 69 11.92 -9.34 1.22
C ALA A 69 10.90 -10.19 2.00
N THR A 70 10.87 -10.06 3.32
CA THR A 70 9.89 -10.75 4.18
C THR A 70 8.46 -10.30 3.87
N LEU A 71 8.23 -9.00 3.72
CA LEU A 71 6.92 -8.46 3.34
C LEU A 71 6.49 -8.96 1.96
N LEU A 72 7.39 -8.98 0.98
CA LEU A 72 7.08 -9.44 -0.39
C LEU A 72 6.82 -10.95 -0.48
N THR A 73 7.47 -11.73 0.37
CA THR A 73 7.34 -13.20 0.38
C THR A 73 6.26 -13.69 1.36
N ASN A 74 5.76 -12.82 2.25
CA ASN A 74 4.72 -13.18 3.21
C ASN A 74 3.37 -13.39 2.51
N PRO A 75 2.78 -14.60 2.60
CA PRO A 75 1.46 -14.87 2.06
C PRO A 75 0.37 -13.92 2.57
N GLN A 76 0.45 -13.49 3.83
CA GLN A 76 -0.51 -12.57 4.43
C GLN A 76 -0.47 -11.18 3.77
N THR A 77 0.73 -10.69 3.48
CA THR A 77 0.89 -9.42 2.76
C THR A 77 0.34 -9.52 1.34
N ARG A 78 0.65 -10.60 0.63
CA ARG A 78 0.09 -10.85 -0.70
C ARG A 78 -1.44 -10.89 -0.66
N ASP A 79 -1.98 -11.62 0.30
CA ASP A 79 -3.43 -11.75 0.48
C ASP A 79 -4.09 -10.41 0.84
N ALA A 80 -3.38 -9.52 1.54
CA ALA A 80 -3.88 -8.18 1.84
C ALA A 80 -4.10 -7.33 0.58
N PHE A 81 -3.26 -7.49 -0.44
CA PHE A 81 -3.44 -6.80 -1.72
C PHE A 81 -4.59 -7.36 -2.56
N ASP A 82 -5.04 -8.58 -2.31
CA ASP A 82 -6.14 -9.20 -3.04
C ASP A 82 -7.50 -8.78 -2.44
N LEU A 83 -8.07 -7.71 -3.00
CA LEU A 83 -9.39 -7.21 -2.59
C LEU A 83 -10.54 -8.15 -2.98
N SER A 84 -10.32 -9.17 -3.80
CA SER A 84 -11.36 -10.16 -4.11
C SER A 84 -11.68 -11.06 -2.90
N LYS A 85 -10.75 -11.14 -1.94
CA LYS A 85 -10.92 -11.85 -0.66
C LYS A 85 -11.76 -11.10 0.36
N GLU A 86 -12.08 -9.82 0.09
CA GLU A 86 -12.96 -9.06 0.94
C GLU A 86 -14.43 -9.24 0.51
N ASP A 87 -15.34 -9.33 1.46
CA ASP A 87 -16.73 -9.51 1.16
C ASP A 87 -17.34 -8.29 0.43
N ALA A 88 -18.37 -8.55 -0.38
CA ALA A 88 -18.99 -7.53 -1.22
C ALA A 88 -19.59 -6.38 -0.39
N ALA A 89 -20.21 -6.69 0.76
CA ALA A 89 -20.85 -5.71 1.61
C ALA A 89 -19.83 -4.74 2.22
N THR A 90 -18.68 -5.24 2.68
CA THR A 90 -17.58 -4.41 3.15
C THR A 90 -17.04 -3.53 2.03
N ARG A 91 -16.78 -4.09 0.86
CA ARG A 91 -16.33 -3.30 -0.29
C ARG A 91 -17.32 -2.21 -0.68
N ASP A 92 -18.62 -2.52 -0.61
CA ASP A 92 -19.68 -1.56 -0.90
C ASP A 92 -19.77 -0.48 0.16
N ARG A 93 -19.59 -0.81 1.44
CA ARG A 93 -19.57 0.15 2.55
C ARG A 93 -18.50 1.21 2.36
N TYR A 94 -17.27 0.84 2.01
CA TYR A 94 -16.19 1.78 1.67
C TYR A 94 -16.46 2.59 0.40
N GLY A 95 -17.30 2.08 -0.49
CA GLY A 95 -17.62 2.65 -1.80
C GLY A 95 -16.80 2.02 -2.93
N ARG A 96 -17.52 1.62 -4.03
CA ARG A 96 -16.93 1.06 -5.25
C ARG A 96 -16.33 2.17 -6.13
N ASN A 97 -15.31 2.81 -5.62
CA ASN A 97 -14.54 3.84 -6.30
C ASN A 97 -13.09 3.77 -5.83
N ARG A 98 -12.20 4.47 -6.54
CA ARG A 98 -10.76 4.46 -6.25
C ARG A 98 -10.45 4.77 -4.78
N TRP A 99 -11.05 5.82 -4.21
CA TRP A 99 -10.74 6.27 -2.86
C TRP A 99 -11.19 5.27 -1.79
N GLY A 100 -12.42 4.79 -1.91
CA GLY A 100 -12.93 3.79 -0.97
C GLY A 100 -12.12 2.50 -0.99
N GLN A 101 -11.77 2.02 -2.17
CA GLN A 101 -10.98 0.79 -2.29
C GLN A 101 -9.50 0.99 -1.89
N GLN A 102 -8.94 2.20 -2.03
CA GLN A 102 -7.62 2.52 -1.47
C GLN A 102 -7.61 2.49 0.06
N LEU A 103 -8.61 3.07 0.72
CA LEU A 103 -8.72 3.03 2.17
C LEU A 103 -8.99 1.62 2.70
N LEU A 104 -9.79 0.83 1.99
CA LEU A 104 -9.97 -0.59 2.31
C LEU A 104 -8.66 -1.37 2.18
N LEU A 105 -7.90 -1.13 1.12
CA LEU A 105 -6.57 -1.73 0.95
C LEU A 105 -5.62 -1.32 2.09
N ALA A 106 -5.62 -0.05 2.48
CA ALA A 106 -4.82 0.44 3.61
C ALA A 106 -5.16 -0.31 4.91
N ARG A 107 -6.43 -0.50 5.24
CA ARG A 107 -6.85 -1.27 6.42
C ARG A 107 -6.33 -2.72 6.35
N ARG A 108 -6.43 -3.38 5.21
CA ARG A 108 -5.94 -4.76 5.04
C ARG A 108 -4.42 -4.87 5.20
N LEU A 109 -3.69 -3.87 4.72
CA LEU A 109 -2.24 -3.80 4.88
C LEU A 109 -1.82 -3.60 6.35
N VAL A 110 -2.56 -2.78 7.10
CA VAL A 110 -2.36 -2.67 8.56
C VAL A 110 -2.57 -4.02 9.26
N GLU A 111 -3.62 -4.75 8.90
CA GLU A 111 -3.86 -6.10 9.43
C GLU A 111 -2.70 -7.06 9.11
N ALA A 112 -2.12 -6.93 7.92
CA ALA A 112 -0.95 -7.71 7.50
C ALA A 112 0.39 -7.24 8.14
N GLY A 113 0.37 -6.19 8.97
CA GLY A 113 1.54 -5.73 9.71
C GLY A 113 2.31 -4.59 9.07
N VAL A 114 1.79 -3.94 8.04
CA VAL A 114 2.44 -2.74 7.46
C VAL A 114 2.25 -1.57 8.42
N GLU A 115 3.34 -0.93 8.82
CA GLU A 115 3.35 0.10 9.86
C GLU A 115 3.02 1.50 9.32
N ILE A 116 3.49 1.84 8.13
CA ILE A 116 3.30 3.16 7.54
C ILE A 116 2.64 3.03 6.17
N ILE A 117 1.47 3.64 6.01
CA ILE A 117 0.72 3.62 4.77
C ILE A 117 0.30 5.06 4.42
N THR A 118 0.67 5.50 3.24
CA THR A 118 0.22 6.78 2.70
C THR A 118 -0.75 6.55 1.55
N SER A 119 -1.97 7.07 1.67
CA SER A 119 -2.97 7.04 0.61
C SER A 119 -3.18 8.41 0.02
N ASN A 120 -3.02 8.53 -1.29
CA ASN A 120 -3.26 9.77 -2.00
C ASN A 120 -4.66 9.74 -2.63
N LEU A 121 -5.59 10.51 -2.04
CA LEU A 121 -6.98 10.60 -2.49
C LEU A 121 -7.15 11.65 -3.62
N THR A 122 -6.42 11.46 -4.70
CA THR A 122 -6.50 12.27 -5.92
C THR A 122 -6.79 11.40 -7.14
N GLY A 123 -6.85 12.01 -8.31
CA GLY A 123 -7.05 11.32 -9.59
C GLY A 123 -8.53 11.15 -9.96
N PRO A 124 -8.85 10.28 -10.92
CA PRO A 124 -10.21 10.14 -11.42
C PRO A 124 -11.17 9.64 -10.34
N LEU A 125 -12.27 10.36 -10.17
CA LEU A 125 -13.37 9.98 -9.30
C LEU A 125 -14.68 10.12 -10.09
N CYS A 126 -15.40 9.00 -10.28
CA CYS A 126 -16.67 8.98 -11.01
C CYS A 126 -16.58 9.65 -12.41
N GLY A 127 -15.50 9.40 -13.13
CA GLY A 127 -15.28 9.93 -14.48
C GLY A 127 -14.76 11.36 -14.54
N ARG A 128 -14.52 12.02 -13.41
CA ARG A 128 -13.91 13.36 -13.33
C ARG A 128 -12.49 13.27 -12.83
N VAL A 129 -11.60 14.09 -13.41
CA VAL A 129 -10.28 14.36 -12.84
C VAL A 129 -10.48 15.13 -11.54
N ASN A 130 -9.87 14.67 -10.48
CA ASN A 130 -10.09 15.22 -9.17
C ASN A 130 -8.75 15.44 -8.45
N ASN A 131 -8.54 16.66 -8.03
CA ASN A 131 -7.47 17.06 -7.13
C ASN A 131 -8.07 17.96 -6.05
N TRP A 132 -7.30 18.39 -5.09
CA TRP A 132 -7.76 19.26 -4.00
C TRP A 132 -7.43 20.73 -4.24
N ASP A 133 -6.87 21.02 -5.42
CA ASP A 133 -6.50 22.36 -5.84
C ASP A 133 -7.61 22.95 -6.73
N ASP A 134 -8.71 23.36 -6.11
CA ASP A 134 -9.85 23.95 -6.80
C ASP A 134 -9.68 25.47 -6.88
N HIS A 135 -9.60 25.97 -8.10
CA HIS A 135 -9.48 27.39 -8.39
C HIS A 135 -10.73 27.93 -9.09
N ALA A 136 -11.04 29.19 -8.86
CA ALA A 136 -12.19 29.88 -9.45
C ALA A 136 -12.21 29.84 -10.99
N VAL A 137 -11.04 29.66 -11.62
CA VAL A 137 -10.89 29.56 -13.08
C VAL A 137 -11.41 28.23 -13.63
N ASN A 138 -11.30 27.16 -12.85
CA ASN A 138 -11.63 25.81 -13.29
C ASN A 138 -12.98 25.35 -12.77
N GLN A 139 -13.26 25.62 -11.52
CA GLN A 139 -14.49 25.18 -10.85
C GLN A 139 -14.70 25.93 -9.53
N HIS A 140 -15.96 26.24 -9.22
CA HIS A 140 -16.28 26.80 -7.90
C HIS A 140 -16.01 25.78 -6.80
N GLN A 141 -15.20 26.13 -5.80
CA GLN A 141 -14.73 25.21 -4.78
C GLN A 141 -15.84 24.48 -4.01
N PHE A 142 -16.95 25.16 -3.68
CA PHE A 142 -18.07 24.50 -2.98
C PHE A 142 -18.82 23.49 -3.86
N GLU A 143 -18.85 23.69 -5.16
CA GLU A 143 -19.43 22.71 -6.08
C GLU A 143 -18.50 21.49 -6.23
N ALA A 144 -17.21 21.71 -6.29
CA ALA A 144 -16.21 20.66 -6.25
C ALA A 144 -16.32 19.84 -4.95
N LEU A 145 -16.46 20.49 -3.81
CA LEU A 145 -16.65 19.83 -2.51
C LEU A 145 -17.97 19.04 -2.45
N ARG A 146 -19.08 19.60 -2.94
CA ARG A 146 -20.37 18.87 -2.99
C ARG A 146 -20.27 17.55 -3.77
N PHE A 147 -19.44 17.52 -4.79
CA PHE A 147 -19.20 16.30 -5.56
C PHE A 147 -18.28 15.32 -4.82
N ARG A 148 -17.26 15.82 -4.16
CA ARG A 148 -16.13 15.06 -3.60
C ARG A 148 -16.41 14.53 -2.20
N MET A 149 -16.98 15.39 -1.34
CA MET A 149 -17.14 15.07 0.07
C MET A 149 -18.04 13.86 0.36
N PRO A 150 -19.13 13.59 -0.35
CA PRO A 150 -19.92 12.38 -0.09
C PRO A 150 -19.14 11.08 -0.29
N THR A 151 -18.21 11.07 -1.26
CA THR A 151 -17.33 9.91 -1.49
C THR A 151 -16.26 9.80 -0.41
N TYR A 152 -15.68 10.94 -0.01
CA TYR A 152 -14.71 11.02 1.07
C TYR A 152 -15.33 10.56 2.39
N ASP A 153 -16.45 11.15 2.79
CA ASP A 153 -17.14 10.85 4.05
C ASP A 153 -17.50 9.37 4.15
N ARG A 154 -18.03 8.80 3.07
CA ARG A 154 -18.37 7.38 3.02
C ARG A 154 -17.15 6.50 3.24
N ALA A 155 -16.05 6.78 2.58
CA ALA A 155 -14.83 5.98 2.65
C ALA A 155 -14.17 6.11 4.03
N PHE A 156 -14.11 7.33 4.58
CA PHE A 156 -13.51 7.59 5.88
C PHE A 156 -14.34 7.06 7.04
N SER A 157 -15.66 7.25 7.03
CA SER A 157 -16.51 6.67 8.07
C SER A 157 -16.41 5.15 8.10
N ALA A 158 -16.41 4.52 6.93
CA ALA A 158 -16.23 3.07 6.82
C ALA A 158 -14.87 2.62 7.39
N LEU A 159 -13.79 3.36 7.11
CA LEU A 159 -12.46 3.07 7.64
C LEU A 159 -12.44 3.16 9.17
N ILE A 160 -12.95 4.27 9.73
CA ILE A 160 -12.97 4.49 11.18
C ILE A 160 -13.78 3.39 11.87
N GLU A 161 -15.00 3.12 11.41
CA GLU A 161 -15.84 2.07 11.96
C GLU A 161 -15.17 0.69 11.90
N ASP A 162 -14.51 0.38 10.80
CA ASP A 162 -13.82 -0.91 10.60
C ASP A 162 -12.59 -1.06 11.51
N ILE A 163 -11.84 0.03 11.71
CA ILE A 163 -10.72 0.09 12.65
C ILE A 163 -11.18 -0.27 14.06
N TYR A 164 -12.25 0.35 14.54
CA TYR A 164 -12.80 0.07 15.86
C TYR A 164 -13.41 -1.33 15.96
N ALA A 165 -14.19 -1.74 14.96
CA ALA A 165 -14.83 -3.06 14.95
C ALA A 165 -13.82 -4.22 14.95
N ARG A 166 -12.62 -3.98 14.42
CA ARG A 166 -11.53 -4.97 14.36
C ARG A 166 -10.51 -4.84 15.51
N GLY A 167 -10.70 -3.88 16.41
CA GLY A 167 -9.77 -3.63 17.52
C GLY A 167 -8.41 -3.10 17.09
N LEU A 168 -8.35 -2.46 15.92
CA LEU A 168 -7.13 -1.85 15.39
C LEU A 168 -6.86 -0.45 15.96
N ASP A 169 -7.79 0.12 16.70
CA ASP A 169 -7.74 1.45 17.33
C ASP A 169 -6.57 1.66 18.30
N LYS A 170 -5.98 0.57 18.78
CA LYS A 170 -4.75 0.60 19.61
C LYS A 170 -3.46 0.64 18.80
N ARG A 171 -3.54 0.40 17.51
CA ARG A 171 -2.39 0.26 16.60
C ARG A 171 -2.34 1.33 15.51
N VAL A 172 -3.45 2.02 15.28
CA VAL A 172 -3.61 3.06 14.26
C VAL A 172 -3.74 4.41 14.96
N LEU A 173 -2.95 5.37 14.51
CA LEU A 173 -2.96 6.75 15.00
C LEU A 173 -3.85 7.62 14.11
#